data_6e5d4fa0f378a87fd7b306afbbda0c5d
#
_entry.id   6e5d4fa0f378a87fd7b306afbbda0c5d
#
_cell.length_a   1.000
_cell.length_b   1.000
_cell.length_c   1.000
_cell.angle_alpha   90.00
_cell.angle_beta   90.00
_cell.angle_gamma   90.00
#
_symmetry.space_group_name_H-M   'P 1'
#
loop_
_entity.id
_entity.type
_entity.pdbx_description
1 polymer ?
#
loop_
_entity_poly.entity_id
_entity_poly.type
_entity_poly.pdbx_seq_one_letter_code
_entity_poly.pdbx_strand_id
1 'polypeptide(L)'
;MLGAIQNTQMDLLNTVEKKVWAKSHFTSWIPCDAILAATLLRPDIVMKSQKWHATVELHGTHTRGQVVIDHLRLKDPNVRLIEEVDTSVLKKMLLWAAGHPDLDNVISK
;
A
#
# COMPACT_ATOMS: atom_id res chain seq x y z
N MET A 1 -0.57 -16.38 4.57
CA MET A 1 -1.84 -16.27 3.83
C MET A 1 -1.59 -16.16 2.33
N LEU A 2 -1.08 -15.06 1.79
CA LEU A 2 -0.71 -14.93 0.37
C LEU A 2 0.39 -15.92 -0.04
N GLY A 3 1.43 -16.06 0.76
CA GLY A 3 2.58 -16.94 0.49
C GLY A 3 2.27 -18.44 0.41
N ALA A 4 1.04 -18.86 0.72
CA ALA A 4 0.59 -20.25 0.54
C ALA A 4 0.00 -20.51 -0.86
N ILE A 5 -0.23 -19.46 -1.66
CA ILE A 5 -0.72 -19.59 -3.04
C ILE A 5 0.46 -19.98 -3.93
N GLN A 6 0.33 -21.09 -4.63
CA GLN A 6 1.39 -21.62 -5.51
C GLN A 6 1.16 -21.17 -6.95
N ASN A 7 1.91 -20.18 -7.38
CA ASN A 7 2.05 -19.77 -8.76
C ASN A 7 3.37 -19.01 -8.96
N THR A 8 3.78 -18.83 -10.21
CA THR A 8 5.07 -18.19 -10.56
C THR A 8 5.22 -16.79 -9.99
N GLN A 9 4.14 -16.00 -9.94
CA GLN A 9 4.15 -14.64 -9.42
C GLN A 9 4.39 -14.62 -7.91
N MET A 10 3.69 -15.51 -7.18
CA MET A 10 3.86 -15.63 -5.73
C MET A 10 5.21 -16.23 -5.35
N ASP A 11 5.75 -17.14 -6.14
CA ASP A 11 7.09 -17.69 -5.93
C ASP A 11 8.17 -16.62 -6.10
N LEU A 12 8.02 -15.75 -7.09
CA LEU A 12 8.91 -14.60 -7.29
C LEU A 12 8.81 -13.63 -6.09
N LEU A 13 7.60 -13.24 -5.71
CA LEU A 13 7.36 -12.35 -4.58
C LEU A 13 7.94 -12.91 -3.27
N ASN A 14 7.64 -14.16 -2.96
CA ASN A 14 8.17 -14.87 -1.79
C ASN A 14 9.70 -14.90 -1.80
N THR A 15 10.33 -15.09 -2.96
CA THR A 15 11.79 -15.12 -3.09
C THR A 15 12.42 -13.75 -2.80
N VAL A 16 11.80 -12.68 -3.31
CA VAL A 16 12.26 -11.30 -3.07
C VAL A 16 12.06 -10.92 -1.61
N GLU A 17 10.86 -11.13 -1.08
CA GLU A 17 10.50 -10.75 0.29
C GLU A 17 11.28 -11.53 1.35
N LYS A 18 11.59 -12.80 1.11
CA LYS A 18 12.36 -13.62 2.05
C LYS A 18 13.67 -12.97 2.48
N LYS A 19 14.37 -12.31 1.56
CA LYS A 19 15.63 -11.60 1.87
C LYS A 19 15.40 -10.33 2.67
N VAL A 20 14.29 -9.63 2.41
CA VAL A 20 13.91 -8.41 3.13
C VAL A 20 13.51 -8.76 4.57
N TRP A 21 12.64 -9.76 4.74
CA TRP A 21 12.17 -10.22 6.04
C TRP A 21 13.31 -10.74 6.93
N ALA A 22 14.27 -11.47 6.34
CA ALA A 22 15.41 -12.02 7.10
C ALA A 22 16.33 -10.93 7.67
N LYS A 23 16.32 -9.72 7.12
CA LYS A 23 17.17 -8.59 7.52
C LYS A 23 16.44 -7.50 8.29
N SER A 24 15.12 -7.52 8.30
CA SER A 24 14.30 -6.46 8.89
C SER A 24 13.71 -6.90 10.23
N HIS A 25 13.49 -5.92 11.11
CA HIS A 25 12.76 -6.10 12.36
C HIS A 25 11.25 -5.90 12.18
N PHE A 26 10.74 -6.04 10.94
CA PHE A 26 9.31 -5.88 10.67
C PHE A 26 8.52 -7.02 11.31
N THR A 27 7.55 -6.65 12.13
CA THR A 27 6.61 -7.58 12.78
C THR A 27 5.33 -7.78 11.98
N SER A 28 5.11 -6.92 10.96
CA SER A 28 3.93 -6.95 10.10
C SER A 28 4.27 -6.59 8.66
N TRP A 29 3.49 -7.13 7.73
CA TRP A 29 3.60 -6.82 6.31
C TRP A 29 2.79 -5.55 6.00
N ILE A 30 3.44 -4.54 5.42
CA ILE A 30 2.83 -3.27 5.05
C ILE A 30 3.03 -3.06 3.55
N PRO A 31 2.09 -3.52 2.71
CA PRO A 31 2.20 -3.42 1.25
C PRO A 31 1.73 -2.05 0.75
N CYS A 32 2.48 -0.98 1.02
CA CYS A 32 2.11 0.39 0.67
C CYS A 32 1.71 0.55 -0.79
N ASP A 33 2.50 0.00 -1.71
CA ASP A 33 2.26 0.10 -3.16
C ASP A 33 1.00 -0.66 -3.57
N ALA A 34 0.78 -1.86 -3.01
CA ALA A 34 -0.41 -2.65 -3.29
C ALA A 34 -1.68 -2.01 -2.70
N ILE A 35 -1.58 -1.35 -1.54
CA ILE A 35 -2.68 -0.58 -0.96
C ILE A 35 -3.04 0.58 -1.89
N LEU A 36 -2.04 1.34 -2.36
CA LEU A 36 -2.28 2.44 -3.28
C LEU A 36 -2.92 1.95 -4.59
N ALA A 37 -2.41 0.90 -5.20
CA ALA A 37 -2.99 0.29 -6.39
C ALA A 37 -4.44 -0.16 -6.15
N ALA A 38 -4.74 -0.78 -5.01
CA ALA A 38 -6.09 -1.18 -4.64
C ALA A 38 -7.05 0.01 -4.54
N THR A 39 -6.60 1.14 -3.98
CA THR A 39 -7.44 2.35 -3.86
C THR A 39 -7.69 3.06 -5.20
N LEU A 40 -6.82 2.86 -6.20
CA LEU A 40 -7.04 3.33 -7.56
C LEU A 40 -8.08 2.47 -8.29
N LEU A 41 -8.03 1.16 -8.11
CA LEU A 41 -8.98 0.21 -8.70
C LEU A 41 -10.36 0.27 -8.01
N ARG A 42 -10.37 0.44 -6.72
CA ARG A 42 -11.56 0.45 -5.86
C ARG A 42 -11.49 1.65 -4.89
N PRO A 43 -11.83 2.88 -5.35
CA PRO A 43 -11.81 4.07 -4.48
C PRO A 43 -12.76 3.98 -3.28
N ASP A 44 -13.79 3.15 -3.37
CA ASP A 44 -14.77 2.91 -2.31
C ASP A 44 -14.20 2.20 -1.07
N ILE A 45 -13.02 1.58 -1.17
CA ILE A 45 -12.36 0.98 0.00
C ILE A 45 -11.70 2.01 0.91
N VAL A 46 -11.56 3.26 0.49
CA VAL A 46 -10.96 4.33 1.29
C VAL A 46 -11.95 4.78 2.35
N MET A 47 -11.71 4.42 3.60
CA MET A 47 -12.56 4.78 4.73
C MET A 47 -12.22 6.18 5.28
N LYS A 48 -10.93 6.54 5.27
CA LYS A 48 -10.47 7.84 5.76
C LYS A 48 -9.34 8.38 4.90
N SER A 49 -9.46 9.66 4.52
CA SER A 49 -8.41 10.37 3.80
C SER A 49 -8.51 11.86 4.03
N GLN A 50 -7.38 12.56 3.93
CA GLN A 50 -7.31 14.01 4.05
C GLN A 50 -6.46 14.58 2.91
N LYS A 51 -6.80 15.83 2.52
CA LYS A 51 -5.98 16.59 1.57
C LYS A 51 -4.96 17.42 2.33
N TRP A 52 -3.70 17.31 1.92
CA TRP A 52 -2.57 18.01 2.51
C TRP A 52 -1.66 18.59 1.44
N HIS A 53 -0.90 19.61 1.81
CA HIS A 53 0.30 19.94 1.05
C HIS A 53 1.45 19.10 1.59
N ALA A 54 2.13 18.38 0.71
CA ALA A 54 3.29 17.57 1.06
C ALA A 54 4.44 17.81 0.06
N THR A 55 5.65 17.75 0.57
CA THR A 55 6.89 17.81 -0.21
C THR A 55 7.83 16.70 0.22
N VAL A 56 8.81 16.38 -0.62
CA VAL A 56 9.87 15.43 -0.26
C VAL A 56 11.15 16.21 0.03
N GLU A 57 11.77 15.93 1.17
CA GLU A 57 13.06 16.51 1.52
C GLU A 57 14.18 15.91 0.64
N LEU A 58 14.85 16.74 -0.13
CA LEU A 58 15.86 16.29 -1.09
C LEU A 58 17.29 16.40 -0.58
N HIS A 59 17.57 17.32 0.36
CA HIS A 59 18.94 17.73 0.73
C HIS A 59 19.28 17.49 2.20
N GLY A 60 18.30 17.12 3.04
CA GLY A 60 18.50 16.91 4.47
C GLY A 60 19.50 15.80 4.78
N THR A 61 20.44 16.05 5.69
CA THR A 61 21.46 15.07 6.09
C THR A 61 20.84 13.82 6.73
N HIS A 62 19.78 13.98 7.52
CA HIS A 62 19.10 12.91 8.25
C HIS A 62 17.70 12.60 7.70
N THR A 63 17.12 13.53 6.94
CA THR A 63 15.72 13.50 6.53
C THR A 63 15.52 13.35 5.02
N ARG A 64 16.60 13.13 4.27
CA ARG A 64 16.53 12.95 2.81
C ARG A 64 15.56 11.81 2.45
N GLY A 65 14.60 12.12 1.59
CA GLY A 65 13.54 11.22 1.17
C GLY A 65 12.31 11.22 2.10
N GLN A 66 12.35 11.97 3.20
CA GLN A 66 11.20 12.10 4.09
C GLN A 66 10.10 12.92 3.44
N VAL A 67 8.86 12.45 3.57
CA VAL A 67 7.68 13.22 3.20
C VAL A 67 7.37 14.20 4.32
N VAL A 68 7.36 15.48 4.00
CA VAL A 68 7.08 16.59 4.94
C VAL A 68 5.68 17.13 4.66
N ILE A 69 4.83 17.12 5.67
CA ILE A 69 3.43 17.58 5.58
C ILE A 69 3.33 18.98 6.16
N ASP A 70 2.66 19.89 5.44
CA ASP A 70 2.34 21.24 5.92
C ASP A 70 1.18 21.20 6.92
N HIS A 71 1.50 20.94 8.18
CA HIS A 71 0.52 20.91 9.27
C HIS A 71 -0.11 22.27 9.57
N LEU A 72 0.56 23.37 9.22
CA LEU A 72 0.06 24.72 9.40
C LEU A 72 -0.91 25.15 8.29
N ARG A 73 -1.04 24.34 7.24
CA ARG A 73 -1.92 24.61 6.09
C ARG A 73 -1.65 25.95 5.42
N LEU A 74 -0.38 26.31 5.27
CA LEU A 74 0.05 27.55 4.63
C LEU A 74 0.02 27.49 3.10
N LYS A 75 -0.04 26.28 2.55
CA LYS A 75 -0.05 26.04 1.09
C LYS A 75 -1.28 25.25 0.68
N ASP A 76 -1.68 25.41 -0.57
CA ASP A 76 -2.77 24.63 -1.15
C ASP A 76 -2.42 23.13 -1.17
N PRO A 77 -3.39 22.25 -0.86
CA PRO A 77 -3.18 20.81 -0.88
C PRO A 77 -2.78 20.31 -2.28
N ASN A 78 -1.76 19.47 -2.34
CA ASN A 78 -1.27 18.84 -3.56
C ASN A 78 -1.34 17.30 -3.53
N VAL A 79 -1.67 16.71 -2.37
CA VAL A 79 -1.81 15.26 -2.19
C VAL A 79 -3.08 14.91 -1.42
N ARG A 80 -3.58 13.71 -1.64
CA ARG A 80 -4.59 13.07 -0.80
C ARG A 80 -3.93 11.94 -0.03
N LEU A 81 -3.75 12.12 1.28
CA LEU A 81 -3.26 11.08 2.16
C LEU A 81 -4.39 10.12 2.51
N ILE A 82 -4.15 8.84 2.27
CA ILE A 82 -5.06 7.77 2.68
C ILE A 82 -4.61 7.32 4.05
N GLU A 83 -5.50 7.44 5.03
CA GLU A 83 -5.23 7.11 6.42
C GLU A 83 -5.79 5.74 6.80
N GLU A 84 -6.91 5.36 6.18
CA GLU A 84 -7.60 4.12 6.50
C GLU A 84 -8.29 3.53 5.28
N VAL A 85 -8.19 2.21 5.13
CA VAL A 85 -8.86 1.44 4.08
C VAL A 85 -9.62 0.26 4.70
N ASP A 86 -10.66 -0.20 4.02
CA ASP A 86 -11.34 -1.45 4.37
C ASP A 86 -10.40 -2.64 4.14
N THR A 87 -9.82 -3.12 5.24
CA THR A 87 -8.85 -4.22 5.21
C THR A 87 -9.48 -5.55 4.77
N SER A 88 -10.79 -5.72 4.95
CA SER A 88 -11.50 -6.93 4.54
C SER A 88 -11.62 -7.02 3.02
N VAL A 89 -11.93 -5.89 2.38
CA VAL A 89 -11.98 -5.80 0.92
C VAL A 89 -10.57 -5.83 0.34
N LEU A 90 -9.63 -5.07 0.92
CA LEU A 90 -8.22 -5.10 0.52
C LEU A 90 -7.65 -6.52 0.51
N LYS A 91 -7.93 -7.30 1.57
CA LYS A 91 -7.50 -8.70 1.65
C LYS A 91 -8.04 -9.54 0.50
N LYS A 92 -9.31 -9.37 0.13
CA LYS A 92 -9.92 -10.06 -1.01
C LYS A 92 -9.26 -9.65 -2.33
N MET A 93 -9.00 -8.35 -2.52
CA MET A 93 -8.31 -7.85 -3.71
C MET A 93 -6.90 -8.42 -3.85
N LEU A 94 -6.15 -8.50 -2.75
CA LEU A 94 -4.82 -9.10 -2.74
C LEU A 94 -4.84 -10.61 -3.05
N LEU A 95 -5.82 -11.34 -2.51
CA LEU A 95 -6.02 -12.76 -2.81
C LEU A 95 -6.39 -12.96 -4.28
N TRP A 96 -7.26 -12.12 -4.84
CA TRP A 96 -7.61 -12.14 -6.26
C TRP A 96 -6.37 -11.86 -7.12
N ALA A 97 -5.59 -10.81 -6.80
CA ALA A 97 -4.36 -10.49 -7.53
C ALA A 97 -3.31 -11.61 -7.46
N ALA A 98 -3.33 -12.40 -6.39
CA ALA A 98 -2.50 -13.59 -6.24
C ALA A 98 -3.05 -14.82 -6.99
N GLY A 99 -4.17 -14.70 -7.72
CA GLY A 99 -4.75 -15.79 -8.53
C GLY A 99 -5.69 -16.73 -7.76
N HIS A 100 -6.33 -16.25 -6.68
CA HIS A 100 -7.34 -17.06 -5.99
C HIS A 100 -8.60 -17.19 -6.85
N PRO A 101 -9.06 -18.40 -7.21
CA PRO A 101 -10.07 -18.60 -8.26
C PRO A 101 -11.49 -18.10 -7.91
N ASP A 102 -11.81 -17.94 -6.64
CA ASP A 102 -13.19 -17.65 -6.20
C ASP A 102 -13.49 -16.15 -6.04
N LEU A 103 -12.63 -15.25 -6.56
CA LEU A 103 -12.69 -13.82 -6.27
C LEU A 103 -12.79 -12.90 -7.49
N ASP A 104 -13.19 -13.43 -8.64
CA ASP A 104 -13.25 -12.66 -9.91
C ASP A 104 -14.18 -11.42 -9.85
N ASN A 105 -15.15 -11.40 -8.95
CA ASN A 105 -16.10 -10.29 -8.77
C ASN A 105 -15.62 -9.20 -7.78
N VAL A 106 -14.42 -9.31 -7.25
CA VAL A 106 -13.95 -8.38 -6.20
C VAL A 106 -13.65 -6.98 -6.77
N ILE A 107 -13.33 -6.89 -8.06
CA ILE A 107 -13.00 -5.61 -8.73
C ILE A 107 -14.20 -5.00 -9.44
N SER A 108 -15.16 -5.82 -9.86
CA SER A 108 -16.36 -5.34 -10.54
C SER A 108 -17.39 -4.81 -9.54
N LYS A 109 -17.40 -3.50 -9.35
CA LYS A 109 -18.54 -2.72 -8.81
C LYS A 109 -18.79 -1.53 -9.68
#